data_b32de7bc247419a2145403862f9a468e
#
_entry.id   b32de7bc247419a2145403862f9a468e
#
_cell.length_a   1.000
_cell.length_b   1.000
_cell.length_c   1.000
_cell.angle_alpha   90.00
_cell.angle_beta   90.00
_cell.angle_gamma   90.00
#
_symmetry.space_group_name_H-M   'P 1'
#
loop_
_entity.id
_entity.type
_entity.pdbx_description
1 polymer ?
#
loop_
_entity_poly.entity_id
_entity_poly.type
_entity_poly.pdbx_seq_one_letter_code
_entity_poly.pdbx_strand_id
1 'polypeptide(L)'
;MSFVPNKEEETTQAPIETELCVYSAPLQVSPTPTPISIEEEPAEPEADLNPYAELSPTDTEKELLACMAYSEAGNQSFDGQVAVVQVALNRYMHEAYSGSISDILFSPCQFVVGDYYGSVQMEAVDAALAGHPALDLNTDVVYFSTGSLTYGSYYKTIGDHVFRTYI
;
A
#
# COMPACT_ATOMS: atom_id res chain seq x y z
N MET A 1 -16.87 52.21 -39.27
CA MET A 1 -16.60 50.80 -38.96
C MET A 1 -15.50 50.79 -37.90
N SER A 2 -15.87 50.69 -36.61
CA SER A 2 -14.94 50.70 -35.51
C SER A 2 -14.67 49.28 -35.08
N PHE A 3 -13.43 48.89 -35.12
CA PHE A 3 -12.92 47.58 -34.68
C PHE A 3 -12.67 47.65 -33.18
N VAL A 4 -13.35 46.78 -32.39
CA VAL A 4 -13.11 46.63 -30.96
C VAL A 4 -12.28 45.37 -30.78
N PRO A 5 -11.08 45.44 -30.16
CA PRO A 5 -10.34 44.22 -29.87
C PRO A 5 -10.92 43.48 -28.66
N ASN A 6 -11.10 42.18 -28.86
CA ASN A 6 -11.54 41.24 -27.84
C ASN A 6 -10.44 41.05 -26.79
N LYS A 7 -10.76 41.24 -25.53
CA LYS A 7 -9.86 41.08 -24.39
C LYS A 7 -9.87 39.60 -24.01
N GLU A 8 -8.76 38.92 -24.28
CA GLU A 8 -8.53 37.57 -23.78
C GLU A 8 -8.43 37.62 -22.26
N GLU A 9 -9.36 36.92 -21.58
CA GLU A 9 -9.27 36.68 -20.14
C GLU A 9 -8.23 35.58 -19.90
N GLU A 10 -7.09 36.00 -19.37
CA GLU A 10 -6.06 35.12 -18.87
C GLU A 10 -6.55 34.46 -17.58
N THR A 11 -7.01 33.21 -17.67
CA THR A 11 -7.37 32.40 -16.51
C THR A 11 -6.10 31.99 -15.79
N THR A 12 -5.75 32.74 -14.77
CA THR A 12 -4.67 32.40 -13.83
C THR A 12 -5.12 31.19 -13.01
N GLN A 13 -4.66 30.02 -13.41
CA GLN A 13 -4.80 28.79 -12.63
C GLN A 13 -3.89 28.88 -11.42
N ALA A 14 -4.45 28.94 -10.23
CA ALA A 14 -3.71 28.90 -8.98
C ALA A 14 -2.98 27.56 -8.84
N PRO A 15 -1.76 27.53 -8.29
CA PRO A 15 -1.05 26.27 -8.06
C PRO A 15 -1.82 25.45 -7.02
N ILE A 16 -2.05 24.19 -7.37
CA ILE A 16 -2.56 23.19 -6.41
C ILE A 16 -1.45 22.96 -5.39
N GLU A 17 -1.62 23.52 -4.20
CA GLU A 17 -0.77 23.16 -3.06
C GLU A 17 -1.00 21.68 -2.74
N THR A 18 -0.02 20.87 -3.07
CA THR A 18 0.03 19.46 -2.62
C THR A 18 0.28 19.50 -1.12
N GLU A 19 -0.77 19.38 -0.31
CA GLU A 19 -0.63 19.21 1.13
C GLU A 19 0.22 17.97 1.41
N LEU A 20 1.38 18.22 2.01
CA LEU A 20 2.29 17.17 2.45
C LEU A 20 1.64 16.47 3.65
N CYS A 21 1.09 15.28 3.43
CA CYS A 21 0.53 14.47 4.50
C CYS A 21 1.60 14.04 5.49
N VAL A 22 1.69 14.74 6.62
CA VAL A 22 2.59 14.38 7.72
C VAL A 22 1.84 13.42 8.65
N TYR A 23 2.16 12.14 8.56
CA TYR A 23 1.64 11.13 9.48
C TYR A 23 2.36 11.26 10.83
N SER A 24 1.61 11.59 11.87
CA SER A 24 2.10 11.61 13.26
C SER A 24 1.81 10.26 13.91
N ALA A 25 2.84 9.43 14.04
CA ALA A 25 2.76 8.19 14.82
C ALA A 25 2.79 8.50 16.32
N PRO A 26 2.03 7.78 17.16
CA PRO A 26 2.13 7.91 18.60
C PRO A 26 3.47 7.36 19.12
N LEU A 27 4.14 8.12 20.00
CA LEU A 27 5.38 7.73 20.66
C LEU A 27 5.10 6.57 21.64
N GLN A 28 5.56 5.37 21.30
CA GLN A 28 5.59 4.25 22.25
C GLN A 28 6.95 4.19 22.94
N VAL A 29 6.92 4.18 24.29
CA VAL A 29 8.09 4.02 25.15
C VAL A 29 8.46 2.55 25.22
N SER A 30 9.65 2.20 24.76
CA SER A 30 10.22 0.84 24.84
C SER A 30 10.55 0.44 26.27
N PRO A 31 10.20 -0.78 26.73
CA PRO A 31 10.80 -1.39 27.88
C PRO A 31 12.15 -2.07 27.52
N THR A 32 13.14 -1.89 28.37
CA THR A 32 14.49 -2.45 28.28
C THR A 32 14.45 -3.99 28.27
N PRO A 33 15.13 -4.69 27.34
CA PRO A 33 15.14 -6.15 27.35
C PRO A 33 16.15 -6.71 28.37
N THR A 34 15.66 -7.61 29.20
CA THR A 34 16.49 -8.51 30.04
C THR A 34 16.98 -9.67 29.15
N PRO A 35 18.25 -10.09 29.19
CA PRO A 35 18.73 -11.20 28.39
C PRO A 35 18.22 -12.52 28.92
N ILE A 36 17.34 -13.18 28.17
CA ILE A 36 16.95 -14.57 28.39
C ILE A 36 17.76 -15.42 27.40
N SER A 37 18.57 -16.32 27.95
CA SER A 37 19.24 -17.36 27.19
C SER A 37 18.19 -18.35 26.69
N ILE A 38 17.92 -18.38 25.39
CA ILE A 38 17.02 -19.35 24.77
C ILE A 38 17.90 -20.42 24.14
N GLU A 39 17.74 -21.65 24.63
CA GLU A 39 18.23 -22.88 24.04
C GLU A 39 17.48 -23.05 22.70
N GLU A 40 18.20 -23.08 21.58
CA GLU A 40 17.62 -23.27 20.24
C GLU A 40 17.07 -24.70 20.14
N GLU A 41 15.76 -24.82 20.23
CA GLU A 41 15.02 -26.02 19.76
C GLU A 41 15.09 -26.02 18.22
N PRO A 42 15.37 -27.18 17.56
CA PRO A 42 15.46 -27.21 16.10
C PRO A 42 14.12 -26.84 15.49
N ALA A 43 14.10 -25.72 14.78
CA ALA A 43 12.93 -25.25 14.05
C ALA A 43 12.45 -26.34 13.07
N GLU A 44 11.24 -26.83 13.28
CA GLU A 44 10.52 -27.56 12.24
C GLU A 44 10.41 -26.64 11.00
N PRO A 45 10.51 -27.18 9.76
CA PRO A 45 10.35 -26.35 8.57
C PRO A 45 8.96 -25.73 8.63
N GLU A 46 8.91 -24.41 8.87
CA GLU A 46 7.67 -23.64 8.75
C GLU A 46 7.16 -23.83 7.32
N ALA A 47 6.08 -24.60 7.17
CA ALA A 47 5.36 -24.64 5.92
C ALA A 47 5.01 -23.19 5.57
N ASP A 48 5.27 -22.79 4.31
CA ASP A 48 4.89 -21.47 3.77
C ASP A 48 3.39 -21.28 3.93
N LEU A 49 2.97 -20.86 5.12
CA LEU A 49 1.56 -20.59 5.42
C LEU A 49 1.24 -19.25 4.78
N ASN A 50 0.33 -19.29 3.79
CA ASN A 50 -0.21 -18.07 3.22
C ASN A 50 -0.84 -17.20 4.33
N PRO A 51 -0.28 -16.04 4.68
CA PRO A 51 -0.80 -15.22 5.77
C PRO A 51 -2.19 -14.64 5.46
N TYR A 52 -2.60 -14.65 4.18
CA TYR A 52 -3.88 -14.11 3.72
C TYR A 52 -4.98 -15.20 3.62
N ALA A 53 -4.68 -16.47 3.94
CA ALA A 53 -5.61 -17.59 3.75
C ALA A 53 -6.93 -17.43 4.52
N GLU A 54 -6.90 -16.77 5.67
CA GLU A 54 -8.09 -16.53 6.49
C GLU A 54 -8.86 -15.27 6.08
N LEU A 55 -8.32 -14.47 5.14
CA LEU A 55 -8.99 -13.26 4.68
C LEU A 55 -10.10 -13.62 3.69
N SER A 56 -11.27 -13.02 3.90
CA SER A 56 -12.44 -13.22 3.04
C SER A 56 -13.04 -11.87 2.64
N PRO A 57 -12.32 -11.07 1.81
CA PRO A 57 -12.86 -9.81 1.32
C PRO A 57 -14.16 -10.04 0.55
N THR A 58 -15.11 -9.14 0.69
CA THR A 58 -16.32 -9.10 -0.13
C THR A 58 -15.95 -8.79 -1.59
N ASP A 59 -16.86 -9.09 -2.53
CA ASP A 59 -16.65 -8.76 -3.94
C ASP A 59 -16.38 -7.25 -4.13
N THR A 60 -17.11 -6.39 -3.40
CA THR A 60 -16.89 -4.94 -3.42
C THR A 60 -15.50 -4.55 -2.92
N GLU A 61 -15.00 -5.18 -1.87
CA GLU A 61 -13.64 -4.91 -1.37
C GLU A 61 -12.57 -5.38 -2.36
N LYS A 62 -12.78 -6.51 -3.04
CA LYS A 62 -11.89 -6.96 -4.12
C LYS A 62 -11.88 -5.96 -5.29
N GLU A 63 -13.03 -5.44 -5.70
CA GLU A 63 -13.13 -4.40 -6.72
C GLU A 63 -12.39 -3.12 -6.31
N LEU A 64 -12.53 -2.68 -5.05
CA LEU A 64 -11.81 -1.52 -4.52
C LEU A 64 -10.29 -1.76 -4.50
N LEU A 65 -9.84 -2.94 -4.09
CA LEU A 65 -8.42 -3.32 -4.15
C LEU A 65 -7.89 -3.32 -5.59
N ALA A 66 -8.69 -3.79 -6.56
CA ALA A 66 -8.31 -3.76 -7.97
C ALA A 66 -8.26 -2.32 -8.53
N CYS A 67 -9.21 -1.45 -8.17
CA CYS A 67 -9.18 -0.03 -8.52
C CYS A 67 -7.93 0.68 -7.94
N MET A 68 -7.60 0.39 -6.69
CA MET A 68 -6.39 0.88 -6.03
C MET A 68 -5.13 0.37 -6.75
N ALA A 69 -5.04 -0.92 -7.06
CA ALA A 69 -3.91 -1.50 -7.77
C ALA A 69 -3.70 -0.87 -9.15
N TYR A 70 -4.80 -0.55 -9.86
CA TYR A 70 -4.73 0.17 -11.13
C TYR A 70 -4.20 1.60 -10.95
N SER A 71 -4.72 2.32 -9.97
CA SER A 71 -4.36 3.72 -9.74
C SER A 71 -2.92 3.88 -9.25
N GLU A 72 -2.45 2.98 -8.39
CA GLU A 72 -1.11 3.04 -7.78
C GLU A 72 -0.04 2.37 -8.65
N ALA A 73 -0.36 1.28 -9.31
CA ALA A 73 0.62 0.40 -9.94
C ALA A 73 0.20 -0.11 -11.34
N GLY A 74 -0.77 0.50 -12.02
CA GLY A 74 -1.28 0.01 -13.29
C GLY A 74 -0.25 -0.02 -14.43
N ASN A 75 0.83 0.74 -14.32
CA ASN A 75 1.98 0.74 -15.24
C ASN A 75 3.15 -0.16 -14.79
N GLN A 76 3.02 -0.83 -13.63
CA GLN A 76 4.06 -1.71 -13.10
C GLN A 76 3.90 -3.17 -13.60
N SER A 77 4.91 -3.98 -13.33
CA SER A 77 4.83 -5.43 -13.56
C SER A 77 3.70 -6.06 -12.75
N PHE A 78 3.30 -7.28 -13.10
CA PHE A 78 2.30 -8.03 -12.35
C PHE A 78 2.69 -8.15 -10.86
N ASP A 79 3.94 -8.52 -10.57
CA ASP A 79 4.45 -8.59 -9.19
C ASP A 79 4.38 -7.23 -8.47
N GLY A 80 4.61 -6.12 -9.18
CA GLY A 80 4.45 -4.78 -8.62
C GLY A 80 3.00 -4.47 -8.22
N GLN A 81 2.04 -4.89 -9.04
CA GLN A 81 0.61 -4.74 -8.75
C GLN A 81 0.18 -5.64 -7.58
N VAL A 82 0.63 -6.90 -7.56
CA VAL A 82 0.40 -7.83 -6.43
C VAL A 82 0.99 -7.26 -5.14
N ALA A 83 2.22 -6.73 -5.18
CA ALA A 83 2.89 -6.18 -4.01
C ALA A 83 2.13 -4.99 -3.40
N VAL A 84 1.56 -4.10 -4.22
CA VAL A 84 0.75 -2.98 -3.74
C VAL A 84 -0.54 -3.47 -3.08
N VAL A 85 -1.19 -4.51 -3.63
CA VAL A 85 -2.34 -5.16 -2.98
C VAL A 85 -1.94 -5.78 -1.64
N GLN A 86 -0.79 -6.48 -1.58
CA GLN A 86 -0.28 -7.07 -0.34
C GLN A 86 -0.03 -6.01 0.73
N VAL A 87 0.48 -4.82 0.38
CA VAL A 87 0.61 -3.72 1.35
C VAL A 87 -0.75 -3.32 1.93
N ALA A 88 -1.80 -3.25 1.13
CA ALA A 88 -3.14 -2.94 1.65
C ALA A 88 -3.67 -4.05 2.58
N LEU A 89 -3.48 -5.31 2.22
CA LEU A 89 -3.85 -6.46 3.06
C LEU A 89 -3.02 -6.52 4.34
N ASN A 90 -1.71 -6.24 4.26
CA ASN A 90 -0.84 -6.17 5.43
C ASN A 90 -1.31 -5.08 6.41
N ARG A 91 -1.66 -3.89 5.90
CA ARG A 91 -2.22 -2.83 6.76
C ARG A 91 -3.53 -3.26 7.42
N TYR A 92 -4.39 -3.96 6.69
CA TYR A 92 -5.64 -4.49 7.25
C TYR A 92 -5.40 -5.46 8.41
N MET A 93 -4.34 -6.27 8.34
CA MET A 93 -4.00 -7.25 9.40
C MET A 93 -3.14 -6.65 10.52
N HIS A 94 -2.48 -5.52 10.29
CA HIS A 94 -1.51 -4.97 11.23
C HIS A 94 -2.18 -4.12 12.32
N GLU A 95 -1.80 -4.33 13.58
CA GLU A 95 -2.41 -3.70 14.77
C GLU A 95 -2.38 -2.16 14.80
N ALA A 96 -1.43 -1.55 14.07
CA ALA A 96 -1.32 -0.09 13.96
C ALA A 96 -2.44 0.55 13.12
N TYR A 97 -3.20 -0.26 12.39
CA TYR A 97 -4.31 0.17 11.55
C TYR A 97 -5.61 -0.43 12.08
N SER A 98 -6.74 0.17 11.74
CA SER A 98 -8.05 -0.30 12.21
C SER A 98 -9.14 -0.06 11.17
N GLY A 99 -10.19 -0.87 11.23
CA GLY A 99 -11.33 -0.78 10.32
C GLY A 99 -11.38 -1.90 9.30
N SER A 100 -12.28 -1.79 8.33
CA SER A 100 -12.40 -2.69 7.18
C SER A 100 -11.32 -2.42 6.12
N ILE A 101 -11.21 -3.29 5.10
CA ILE A 101 -10.36 -3.02 3.93
C ILE A 101 -10.75 -1.68 3.30
N SER A 102 -12.05 -1.38 3.19
CA SER A 102 -12.51 -0.07 2.70
C SER A 102 -12.01 1.09 3.55
N ASP A 103 -12.04 0.98 4.88
CA ASP A 103 -11.54 2.02 5.77
C ASP A 103 -10.03 2.24 5.56
N ILE A 104 -9.26 1.18 5.38
CA ILE A 104 -7.82 1.23 5.07
C ILE A 104 -7.58 1.96 3.75
N LEU A 105 -8.33 1.61 2.69
CA LEU A 105 -8.15 2.17 1.36
C LEU A 105 -8.51 3.65 1.28
N PHE A 106 -9.55 4.09 2.00
CA PHE A 106 -10.02 5.47 1.96
C PHE A 106 -9.50 6.33 3.12
N SER A 107 -8.62 5.81 3.95
CA SER A 107 -7.95 6.62 4.98
C SER A 107 -7.14 7.75 4.32
N PRO A 108 -7.15 8.96 4.87
CA PRO A 108 -6.45 10.10 4.27
C PRO A 108 -4.97 9.79 4.01
N CYS A 109 -4.50 10.15 2.81
CA CYS A 109 -3.10 10.02 2.39
C CYS A 109 -2.54 8.57 2.40
N GLN A 110 -3.41 7.57 2.31
CA GLN A 110 -2.97 6.16 2.32
C GLN A 110 -2.84 5.60 0.91
N PHE A 111 -3.92 5.68 0.11
CA PHE A 111 -3.95 5.14 -1.25
C PHE A 111 -4.75 6.04 -2.18
N VAL A 112 -4.47 5.95 -3.47
CA VAL A 112 -5.33 6.47 -4.53
C VAL A 112 -6.24 5.35 -5.00
N VAL A 113 -7.54 5.51 -4.79
CA VAL A 113 -8.56 4.55 -5.25
C VAL A 113 -9.39 5.23 -6.34
N GLY A 114 -9.18 4.80 -7.59
CA GLY A 114 -9.96 5.26 -8.74
C GLY A 114 -11.30 4.53 -8.88
N ASP A 115 -11.90 4.67 -10.05
CA ASP A 115 -13.20 4.07 -10.43
C ASP A 115 -13.06 3.02 -11.55
N TYR A 116 -11.84 2.64 -11.89
CA TYR A 116 -11.54 1.71 -12.99
C TYR A 116 -10.48 0.68 -12.60
N TYR A 117 -10.66 -0.53 -13.11
CA TYR A 117 -9.66 -1.61 -13.10
C TYR A 117 -9.86 -2.52 -14.33
N GLY A 118 -8.82 -3.26 -14.71
CA GLY A 118 -8.89 -4.30 -15.75
C GLY A 118 -8.78 -5.70 -15.15
N SER A 119 -8.84 -6.74 -15.99
CA SER A 119 -8.72 -8.14 -15.55
C SER A 119 -7.40 -8.41 -14.82
N VAL A 120 -6.31 -7.78 -15.26
CA VAL A 120 -4.97 -7.94 -14.66
C VAL A 120 -4.95 -7.50 -13.20
N GLN A 121 -5.65 -6.42 -12.85
CA GLN A 121 -5.71 -5.95 -11.46
C GLN A 121 -6.56 -6.88 -10.58
N MET A 122 -7.65 -7.42 -11.11
CA MET A 122 -8.42 -8.43 -10.37
C MET A 122 -7.62 -9.73 -10.20
N GLU A 123 -6.88 -10.17 -11.23
CA GLU A 123 -5.95 -11.29 -11.14
C GLU A 123 -4.85 -11.03 -10.08
N ALA A 124 -4.35 -9.79 -9.97
CA ALA A 124 -3.38 -9.40 -8.95
C ALA A 124 -3.96 -9.46 -7.53
N VAL A 125 -5.24 -9.09 -7.36
CA VAL A 125 -5.95 -9.24 -6.07
C VAL A 125 -6.09 -10.71 -5.70
N ASP A 126 -6.55 -11.55 -6.63
CA ASP A 126 -6.71 -12.98 -6.38
C ASP A 126 -5.35 -13.68 -6.12
N ALA A 127 -4.30 -13.30 -6.85
CA ALA A 127 -2.94 -13.79 -6.61
C ALA A 127 -2.41 -13.38 -5.23
N ALA A 128 -2.62 -12.13 -4.81
CA ALA A 128 -2.23 -11.66 -3.48
C ALA A 128 -2.91 -12.48 -2.38
N LEU A 129 -4.22 -12.69 -2.47
CA LEU A 129 -5.00 -13.49 -1.53
C LEU A 129 -4.59 -15.00 -1.56
N ALA A 130 -4.14 -15.49 -2.69
CA ALA A 130 -3.61 -16.85 -2.83
C ALA A 130 -2.18 -17.03 -2.30
N GLY A 131 -1.54 -15.97 -1.78
CA GLY A 131 -0.20 -16.03 -1.23
C GLY A 131 0.91 -15.95 -2.28
N HIS A 132 0.70 -15.21 -3.38
CA HIS A 132 1.78 -14.93 -4.34
C HIS A 132 2.96 -14.22 -3.64
N PRO A 133 4.23 -14.68 -3.83
CA PRO A 133 5.36 -14.22 -3.02
C PRO A 133 5.98 -12.90 -3.50
N ALA A 134 5.20 -11.91 -3.96
CA ALA A 134 5.74 -10.62 -4.43
C ALA A 134 6.54 -9.89 -3.33
N LEU A 135 6.04 -9.93 -2.09
CA LEU A 135 6.71 -9.41 -0.89
C LEU A 135 7.20 -10.54 0.04
N ASP A 136 7.53 -11.71 -0.54
CA ASP A 136 8.03 -12.87 0.21
C ASP A 136 7.11 -13.25 1.40
N LEU A 137 5.81 -12.95 1.29
CA LEU A 137 4.77 -13.11 2.33
C LEU A 137 5.06 -12.37 3.65
N ASN A 138 5.93 -11.35 3.60
CA ASN A 138 6.25 -10.54 4.77
C ASN A 138 5.13 -9.54 5.08
N THR A 139 4.40 -9.77 6.16
CA THR A 139 3.26 -8.96 6.58
C THR A 139 3.63 -7.63 7.25
N ASP A 140 4.90 -7.44 7.62
CA ASP A 140 5.39 -6.17 8.17
C ASP A 140 5.60 -5.10 7.09
N VAL A 141 5.55 -5.48 5.80
CA VAL A 141 5.69 -4.55 4.68
C VAL A 141 4.39 -3.79 4.49
N VAL A 142 4.31 -2.59 5.05
CA VAL A 142 3.11 -1.76 5.08
C VAL A 142 3.26 -0.40 4.38
N TYR A 143 4.44 -0.10 3.82
CA TYR A 143 4.69 1.15 3.10
C TYR A 143 5.26 0.88 1.72
N PHE A 144 4.91 1.74 0.77
CA PHE A 144 5.57 1.85 -0.52
C PHE A 144 5.58 3.29 -1.02
N SER A 145 6.50 3.59 -1.94
CA SER A 145 6.57 4.88 -2.62
C SER A 145 7.38 4.78 -3.89
N THR A 146 7.13 5.68 -4.84
CA THR A 146 7.95 5.87 -6.06
C THR A 146 9.09 6.87 -5.86
N GLY A 147 9.28 7.39 -4.68
CA GLY A 147 10.21 8.49 -4.43
C GLY A 147 10.96 8.39 -3.10
N SER A 148 11.26 9.54 -2.53
CA SER A 148 12.14 9.73 -1.38
C SER A 148 11.45 9.52 -0.02
N LEU A 149 10.39 8.69 0.07
CA LEU A 149 9.82 8.33 1.36
C LEU A 149 10.91 7.68 2.22
N THR A 150 11.17 8.24 3.38
CA THR A 150 12.19 7.73 4.33
C THR A 150 11.58 7.07 5.56
N TYR A 151 10.24 7.00 5.62
CA TYR A 151 9.53 6.37 6.72
C TYR A 151 9.56 4.84 6.56
N GLY A 152 9.78 4.11 7.64
CA GLY A 152 9.94 2.66 7.62
C GLY A 152 11.35 2.20 7.20
N SER A 153 11.67 0.93 7.46
CA SER A 153 12.92 0.30 7.03
C SER A 153 12.82 -0.20 5.59
N TYR A 154 13.87 0.04 4.78
CA TYR A 154 13.91 -0.50 3.41
C TYR A 154 13.76 -2.02 3.43
N TYR A 155 12.91 -2.53 2.58
CA TYR A 155 12.72 -3.96 2.38
C TYR A 155 13.11 -4.41 0.97
N LYS A 156 12.40 -3.93 -0.06
CA LYS A 156 12.56 -4.41 -1.44
C LYS A 156 12.19 -3.31 -2.44
N THR A 157 12.74 -3.39 -3.64
CA THR A 157 12.30 -2.56 -4.77
C THR A 157 11.72 -3.45 -5.86
N ILE A 158 10.53 -3.14 -6.37
CA ILE A 158 9.88 -3.79 -7.50
C ILE A 158 9.44 -2.70 -8.47
N GLY A 159 9.99 -2.71 -9.69
CA GLY A 159 9.77 -1.63 -10.65
C GLY A 159 10.18 -0.27 -10.08
N ASP A 160 9.26 0.69 -10.13
CA ASP A 160 9.47 2.05 -9.61
C ASP A 160 9.16 2.18 -8.11
N HIS A 161 8.61 1.13 -7.48
CA HIS A 161 8.20 1.15 -6.08
C HIS A 161 9.27 0.63 -5.14
N VAL A 162 9.52 1.39 -4.07
CA VAL A 162 10.33 1.00 -2.92
C VAL A 162 9.40 0.60 -1.78
N PHE A 163 9.46 -0.66 -1.38
CA PHE A 163 8.65 -1.22 -0.29
C PHE A 163 9.43 -1.16 1.03
N ARG A 164 8.70 -0.93 2.14
CA ARG A 164 9.29 -0.73 3.45
C ARG A 164 8.45 -1.37 4.55
N THR A 165 9.12 -1.87 5.58
CA THR A 165 8.47 -2.45 6.76
C THR A 165 8.06 -1.39 7.77
N TYR A 166 7.13 -1.74 8.66
CA TYR A 166 6.82 -0.96 9.86
C TYR A 166 8.07 -0.81 10.75
N ILE A 167 8.14 0.28 11.58
CA ILE A 167 9.25 0.54 12.51
C ILE A 167 8.76 0.29 13.93
#